data_2e6044351a175edcc166233db6825481
#
_entry.id   2e6044351a175edcc166233db6825481
#
_cell.length_a   1.000
_cell.length_b   1.000
_cell.length_c   1.000
_cell.angle_alpha   90.00
_cell.angle_beta   90.00
_cell.angle_gamma   90.00
#
_symmetry.space_group_name_H-M   'P 1'
#
loop_
_entity.id
_entity.type
_entity.pdbx_description
1 polymer ?
#
loop_
_entity_poly.entity_id
_entity_poly.type
_entity_poly.pdbx_seq_one_letter_code
_entity_poly.pdbx_strand_id
1 'polypeptide(L)'
;MNVAVQQRSALRLAPRILLLLILSASPAFARQSAQAQPQPPDAATQNSAPAPPYKQKPIAPTAEPPIRVTTGLVHLVVTVMDKHHRLVTDLDRSDFRISENGVPQDIRFFGRETDLPLRIGVLLDTSNSIRERLDFEKGAAVNFLDDVIRRDKDMAFVMTFDNEPQIIQDYTDRRYLLTQAIQDQRAGGGTALNDAIYMAAEKLEKAPLLPRQTSDLRRVIVVISDGDDNLSDHAFSDAIEEAIRSEAVIYTVSTNTNWLAIDNPDKPSKYNMDPGDKVLRDLAEQTGGHAFFPYSVDDLAESFRNIGTELRSQYFIAYSPVNPPVSGQYRKIEVTTDRKGLIVRTRKGYYAAGPAADSGN
;
A
#
# COMPACT_ATOMS: atom_id res chain seq x y z
N MET A 1 70.23 -17.26 4.17
CA MET A 1 70.49 -17.65 2.77
C MET A 1 69.52 -16.85 1.89
N ASN A 2 70.15 -16.01 1.08
CA ASN A 2 69.61 -15.12 0.04
C ASN A 2 68.68 -15.79 -0.96
N VAL A 3 67.77 -15.01 -1.56
CA VAL A 3 67.55 -14.78 -3.01
C VAL A 3 66.25 -13.97 -3.12
N ALA A 4 66.29 -12.75 -3.41
CA ALA A 4 66.45 -11.94 -4.62
C ALA A 4 65.13 -11.47 -5.22
N VAL A 5 65.01 -10.16 -5.24
CA VAL A 5 64.10 -9.23 -5.86
C VAL A 5 64.07 -9.40 -7.40
N GLN A 6 62.89 -9.33 -8.01
CA GLN A 6 62.79 -8.85 -9.40
C GLN A 6 61.60 -7.93 -9.58
N GLN A 7 61.93 -6.63 -9.75
CA GLN A 7 61.10 -5.60 -10.30
C GLN A 7 60.90 -5.83 -11.82
N ARG A 8 59.69 -5.65 -12.32
CA ARG A 8 59.44 -5.35 -13.74
C ARG A 8 58.51 -4.17 -13.87
N SER A 9 59.05 -3.23 -14.63
CA SER A 9 58.60 -1.91 -14.97
C SER A 9 57.29 -1.89 -15.76
N ALA A 10 56.36 -0.98 -15.44
CA ALA A 10 55.15 -0.70 -16.17
C ALA A 10 55.41 0.37 -17.20
N LEU A 11 55.02 0.09 -18.45
CA LEU A 11 55.00 1.00 -19.58
C LEU A 11 53.67 1.77 -19.56
N ARG A 12 53.76 3.09 -19.51
CA ARG A 12 52.63 4.03 -19.65
C ARG A 12 52.30 4.20 -21.13
N LEU A 13 51.06 3.93 -21.56
CA LEU A 13 50.50 4.43 -22.81
C LEU A 13 49.34 5.38 -22.50
N ALA A 14 49.49 6.63 -22.96
CA ALA A 14 48.43 7.64 -22.97
C ALA A 14 47.59 7.51 -24.24
N PRO A 15 46.25 7.67 -24.19
CA PRO A 15 45.46 7.78 -25.40
C PRO A 15 45.32 9.25 -25.85
N ARG A 16 45.53 9.44 -27.15
CA ARG A 16 45.38 10.68 -27.92
C ARG A 16 43.92 11.12 -27.95
N ILE A 17 43.69 12.40 -27.63
CA ILE A 17 42.42 13.11 -27.82
C ILE A 17 42.28 13.43 -29.32
N LEU A 18 41.20 12.90 -29.94
CA LEU A 18 40.79 13.28 -31.29
C LEU A 18 39.64 14.28 -31.19
N LEU A 19 39.93 15.55 -31.52
CA LEU A 19 38.99 16.65 -31.57
C LEU A 19 38.26 16.62 -32.91
N LEU A 20 36.95 16.32 -32.93
CA LEU A 20 36.12 16.42 -34.13
C LEU A 20 35.28 17.70 -34.06
N LEU A 21 35.62 18.64 -34.90
CA LEU A 21 34.86 19.86 -35.23
C LEU A 21 33.65 19.44 -36.08
N ILE A 22 32.41 19.65 -35.60
CA ILE A 22 31.21 19.57 -36.42
C ILE A 22 30.69 20.99 -36.67
N LEU A 23 30.71 21.37 -37.95
CA LEU A 23 30.16 22.59 -38.51
C LEU A 23 28.64 22.64 -38.30
N SER A 24 28.16 23.75 -37.78
CA SER A 24 26.74 24.12 -37.72
C SER A 24 26.27 24.62 -39.10
N ALA A 25 25.26 23.95 -39.64
CA ALA A 25 24.47 24.47 -40.75
C ALA A 25 23.01 24.69 -40.26
N SER A 26 22.59 25.95 -40.23
CA SER A 26 21.20 26.35 -40.02
C SER A 26 20.41 26.21 -41.32
N PRO A 27 19.18 25.69 -41.32
CA PRO A 27 18.29 25.90 -42.46
C PRO A 27 17.40 27.12 -42.23
N ALA A 28 17.29 27.90 -43.30
CA ALA A 28 16.50 29.10 -43.45
C ALA A 28 15.00 28.83 -43.39
N PHE A 29 14.28 29.73 -42.74
CA PHE A 29 12.83 29.83 -42.76
C PHE A 29 12.31 30.14 -44.17
N ALA A 30 11.52 29.24 -44.76
CA ALA A 30 10.68 29.52 -45.92
C ALA A 30 9.27 29.89 -45.43
N ARG A 31 8.85 31.13 -45.66
CA ARG A 31 7.48 31.61 -45.53
C ARG A 31 6.63 30.96 -46.62
N GLN A 32 5.62 30.21 -46.24
CA GLN A 32 4.56 29.77 -47.14
C GLN A 32 3.29 30.57 -46.93
N SER A 33 2.85 31.18 -48.05
CA SER A 33 1.71 32.09 -48.18
C SER A 33 0.39 31.37 -47.89
N ALA A 34 -0.48 32.08 -47.21
CA ALA A 34 -1.88 31.69 -46.99
C ALA A 34 -2.64 31.60 -48.33
N GLN A 35 -3.19 30.45 -48.66
CA GLN A 35 -4.22 30.30 -49.70
C GLN A 35 -5.61 30.33 -49.03
N ALA A 36 -6.44 31.24 -49.55
CA ALA A 36 -7.83 31.41 -49.17
C ALA A 36 -8.67 30.19 -49.61
N GLN A 37 -9.49 29.68 -48.72
CA GLN A 37 -10.56 28.73 -49.07
C GLN A 37 -11.78 29.44 -49.58
N PRO A 38 -12.49 28.91 -50.60
CA PRO A 38 -13.75 29.49 -51.11
C PRO A 38 -14.91 29.14 -50.19
N GLN A 39 -15.78 30.11 -49.95
CA GLN A 39 -17.09 29.96 -49.29
C GLN A 39 -18.05 29.19 -50.18
N PRO A 40 -18.92 28.32 -49.58
CA PRO A 40 -20.06 27.76 -50.31
C PRO A 40 -21.22 28.75 -50.43
N PRO A 41 -22.08 28.61 -51.47
CA PRO A 41 -23.12 29.57 -51.78
C PRO A 41 -24.35 29.49 -50.86
N ASP A 42 -25.00 30.64 -50.70
CA ASP A 42 -26.23 30.86 -49.98
C ASP A 42 -27.36 29.87 -50.35
N ALA A 43 -27.89 29.17 -49.34
CA ALA A 43 -29.10 28.38 -49.49
C ALA A 43 -30.32 29.22 -49.10
N ALA A 44 -31.26 29.26 -50.03
CA ALA A 44 -32.49 30.02 -50.03
C ALA A 44 -33.36 29.82 -48.78
N THR A 45 -33.88 30.92 -48.30
CA THR A 45 -34.97 31.07 -47.32
C THR A 45 -36.19 30.29 -47.73
N GLN A 46 -36.54 29.22 -47.02
CA GLN A 46 -37.91 28.65 -47.07
C GLN A 46 -38.63 29.04 -45.78
N ASN A 47 -39.63 29.92 -45.96
CA ASN A 47 -40.66 30.26 -44.99
C ASN A 47 -41.50 29.02 -44.70
N SER A 48 -41.39 28.42 -43.53
CA SER A 48 -42.34 27.47 -42.99
C SER A 48 -43.01 28.07 -41.74
N ALA A 49 -44.32 28.12 -41.73
CA ALA A 49 -45.14 28.64 -40.66
C ALA A 49 -44.91 27.91 -39.31
N PRO A 50 -45.10 28.61 -38.19
CA PRO A 50 -44.86 27.99 -36.86
C PRO A 50 -45.98 27.00 -36.54
N ALA A 51 -45.59 25.78 -36.15
CA ALA A 51 -46.47 24.77 -35.59
C ALA A 51 -47.01 25.21 -34.21
N PRO A 52 -48.24 24.85 -33.85
CA PRO A 52 -48.85 25.26 -32.58
C PRO A 52 -48.14 24.66 -31.40
N PRO A 53 -48.08 25.34 -30.23
CA PRO A 53 -47.33 24.87 -29.08
C PRO A 53 -47.96 23.60 -28.49
N TYR A 54 -47.17 22.54 -28.43
CA TYR A 54 -47.49 21.31 -27.69
C TYR A 54 -47.56 21.64 -26.20
N LYS A 55 -48.78 21.59 -25.63
CA LYS A 55 -48.93 21.64 -24.17
C LYS A 55 -48.40 20.35 -23.56
N GLN A 56 -47.18 20.38 -23.08
CA GLN A 56 -46.67 19.34 -22.21
C GLN A 56 -47.40 19.40 -20.87
N LYS A 57 -48.06 18.29 -20.54
CA LYS A 57 -48.65 18.08 -19.23
C LYS A 57 -47.47 17.94 -18.25
N PRO A 58 -47.45 18.68 -17.11
CA PRO A 58 -46.36 18.52 -16.13
C PRO A 58 -46.39 17.09 -15.59
N ILE A 59 -45.36 16.29 -15.91
CA ILE A 59 -45.06 15.06 -15.19
C ILE A 59 -44.49 15.56 -13.88
N ALA A 60 -45.24 15.37 -12.78
CA ALA A 60 -44.68 15.57 -11.44
C ALA A 60 -43.47 14.65 -11.28
N PRO A 61 -42.31 15.18 -10.84
CA PRO A 61 -41.19 14.32 -10.53
C PRO A 61 -41.59 13.49 -9.33
N THR A 62 -41.81 12.20 -9.53
CA THR A 62 -41.72 11.22 -8.45
C THR A 62 -40.25 11.21 -8.06
N ALA A 63 -39.91 12.15 -7.18
CA ALA A 63 -38.62 12.06 -6.47
C ALA A 63 -38.73 10.84 -5.57
N GLU A 64 -38.18 9.72 -6.02
CA GLU A 64 -37.71 8.72 -5.07
C GLU A 64 -36.78 9.46 -4.12
N PRO A 65 -36.96 9.30 -2.79
CA PRO A 65 -36.06 9.94 -1.84
C PRO A 65 -34.65 9.48 -2.21
N PRO A 66 -33.67 10.41 -2.26
CA PRO A 66 -32.28 10.03 -2.50
C PRO A 66 -31.97 8.95 -1.49
N ILE A 67 -31.49 7.81 -1.96
CA ILE A 67 -30.93 6.77 -1.10
C ILE A 67 -29.77 7.48 -0.39
N ARG A 68 -30.03 7.99 0.81
CA ARG A 68 -28.98 8.43 1.72
C ARG A 68 -28.24 7.15 2.06
N VAL A 69 -27.13 6.93 1.37
CA VAL A 69 -26.16 5.93 1.79
C VAL A 69 -25.71 6.39 3.17
N THR A 70 -26.30 5.80 4.17
CA THR A 70 -25.98 6.08 5.57
C THR A 70 -24.54 5.61 5.74
N THR A 71 -23.65 6.53 6.03
CA THR A 71 -22.25 6.36 6.39
C THR A 71 -22.12 5.60 7.72
N GLY A 72 -22.62 4.39 7.80
CA GLY A 72 -22.70 3.60 9.02
C GLY A 72 -22.25 2.15 8.81
N LEU A 73 -21.63 1.85 7.68
CA LEU A 73 -21.09 0.52 7.43
C LEU A 73 -19.67 0.41 7.96
N VAL A 74 -19.40 -0.66 8.68
CA VAL A 74 -18.06 -1.06 9.09
C VAL A 74 -17.55 -2.07 8.08
N HIS A 75 -16.47 -1.73 7.40
CA HIS A 75 -15.83 -2.55 6.38
C HIS A 75 -14.70 -3.38 7.01
N LEU A 76 -14.65 -4.65 6.69
CA LEU A 76 -13.64 -5.58 7.17
C LEU A 76 -12.98 -6.27 5.99
N VAL A 77 -11.67 -6.27 6.01
CA VAL A 77 -10.85 -7.16 5.19
C VAL A 77 -10.50 -8.36 6.06
N VAL A 78 -10.81 -9.57 5.57
CA VAL A 78 -10.66 -10.79 6.33
C VAL A 78 -9.82 -11.80 5.57
N THR A 79 -8.74 -12.24 6.18
CA THR A 79 -7.92 -13.36 5.70
C THR A 79 -8.28 -14.62 6.44
N VAL A 80 -8.47 -15.72 5.72
CA VAL A 80 -8.71 -17.04 6.32
C VAL A 80 -7.66 -18.02 5.86
N MET A 81 -7.09 -18.76 6.80
CA MET A 81 -6.08 -19.78 6.55
C MET A 81 -6.42 -21.09 7.26
N ASP A 82 -5.91 -22.18 6.73
CA ASP A 82 -5.91 -23.47 7.42
C ASP A 82 -4.75 -23.57 8.45
N LYS A 83 -4.72 -24.68 9.18
CA LYS A 83 -3.65 -24.98 10.16
C LYS A 83 -2.24 -25.09 9.55
N HIS A 84 -2.13 -25.17 8.25
CA HIS A 84 -0.86 -25.18 7.50
C HIS A 84 -0.54 -23.82 6.88
N HIS A 85 -1.21 -22.75 7.33
CA HIS A 85 -1.10 -21.39 6.82
C HIS A 85 -1.41 -21.22 5.33
N ARG A 86 -2.18 -22.15 4.72
CA ARG A 86 -2.64 -22.01 3.35
C ARG A 86 -3.94 -21.20 3.32
N LEU A 87 -4.03 -20.26 2.41
CA LEU A 87 -5.20 -19.41 2.23
C LEU A 87 -6.44 -20.24 1.85
N VAL A 88 -7.54 -19.97 2.51
CA VAL A 88 -8.85 -20.60 2.26
C VAL A 88 -9.75 -19.55 1.63
N THR A 89 -10.12 -19.77 0.35
CA THR A 89 -10.84 -18.78 -0.47
C THR A 89 -12.20 -19.27 -0.95
N ASP A 90 -12.67 -20.39 -0.41
CA ASP A 90 -13.92 -21.07 -0.81
C ASP A 90 -15.07 -20.94 0.21
N LEU A 91 -14.93 -20.03 1.20
CA LEU A 91 -15.97 -19.77 2.19
C LEU A 91 -17.07 -18.87 1.64
N ASP A 92 -18.29 -19.08 2.11
CA ASP A 92 -19.45 -18.26 1.83
C ASP A 92 -19.83 -17.37 3.03
N ARG A 93 -20.72 -16.40 2.79
CA ARG A 93 -21.23 -15.50 3.83
C ARG A 93 -21.73 -16.24 5.08
N SER A 94 -22.41 -17.37 4.89
CA SER A 94 -22.97 -18.18 5.96
C SER A 94 -21.94 -18.86 6.86
N ASP A 95 -20.68 -18.97 6.40
CA ASP A 95 -19.59 -19.53 7.19
C ASP A 95 -19.05 -18.56 8.25
N PHE A 96 -19.38 -17.26 8.16
CA PHE A 96 -18.82 -16.23 9.03
C PHE A 96 -19.78 -15.78 10.13
N ARG A 97 -19.21 -15.50 11.30
CA ARG A 97 -19.88 -14.86 12.44
C ARG A 97 -19.08 -13.64 12.86
N ILE A 98 -19.76 -12.51 13.05
CA ILE A 98 -19.18 -11.27 13.49
C ILE A 98 -19.80 -10.85 14.81
N SER A 99 -18.99 -10.39 15.74
CA SER A 99 -19.45 -9.69 16.93
C SER A 99 -18.71 -8.38 17.11
N GLU A 100 -19.41 -7.38 17.62
CA GLU A 100 -18.87 -6.08 17.98
C GLU A 100 -19.14 -5.84 19.47
N ASN A 101 -18.07 -5.64 20.25
CA ASN A 101 -18.16 -5.57 21.72
C ASN A 101 -18.96 -6.76 22.34
N GLY A 102 -18.83 -7.95 21.73
CA GLY A 102 -19.55 -9.16 22.13
C GLY A 102 -21.01 -9.25 21.63
N VAL A 103 -21.51 -8.25 20.91
CA VAL A 103 -22.86 -8.24 20.34
C VAL A 103 -22.80 -8.77 18.91
N PRO A 104 -23.55 -9.84 18.56
CA PRO A 104 -23.59 -10.35 17.18
C PRO A 104 -24.05 -9.31 16.17
N GLN A 105 -23.45 -9.32 14.99
CA GLN A 105 -23.72 -8.40 13.89
C GLN A 105 -24.16 -9.13 12.63
N ASP A 106 -25.12 -8.55 11.90
CA ASP A 106 -25.58 -9.08 10.64
C ASP A 106 -24.70 -8.59 9.48
N ILE A 107 -24.11 -9.52 8.74
CA ILE A 107 -23.37 -9.20 7.54
C ILE A 107 -24.31 -8.58 6.50
N ARG A 108 -24.04 -7.40 6.02
CA ARG A 108 -24.80 -6.71 4.97
C ARG A 108 -24.25 -6.99 3.58
N PHE A 109 -22.93 -6.90 3.46
CA PHE A 109 -22.21 -7.17 2.21
C PHE A 109 -21.14 -8.23 2.46
N PHE A 110 -20.98 -9.09 1.48
CA PHE A 110 -19.97 -10.13 1.46
C PHE A 110 -19.43 -10.29 0.04
N GLY A 111 -18.14 -10.31 -0.12
CA GLY A 111 -17.48 -10.49 -1.40
C GLY A 111 -16.10 -11.12 -1.24
N ARG A 112 -15.62 -11.65 -2.35
CA ARG A 112 -14.22 -12.07 -2.51
C ARG A 112 -13.55 -11.01 -3.35
N GLU A 113 -13.21 -9.89 -2.72
CA GLU A 113 -12.68 -8.71 -3.39
C GLU A 113 -11.19 -8.89 -3.71
N THR A 114 -10.90 -9.74 -4.70
CA THR A 114 -9.52 -9.94 -5.17
C THR A 114 -9.04 -8.83 -6.09
N ASP A 115 -9.94 -7.93 -6.50
CA ASP A 115 -9.68 -6.98 -7.58
C ASP A 115 -9.72 -5.50 -7.19
N LEU A 116 -9.90 -5.15 -5.91
CA LEU A 116 -9.82 -3.76 -5.45
C LEU A 116 -8.45 -3.14 -5.76
N PRO A 117 -8.44 -1.84 -6.12
CA PRO A 117 -7.19 -1.11 -6.28
C PRO A 117 -6.40 -1.03 -4.98
N LEU A 118 -5.10 -1.28 -5.04
CA LEU A 118 -4.20 -1.16 -3.90
C LEU A 118 -3.58 0.23 -3.83
N ARG A 119 -3.43 0.72 -2.59
CA ARG A 119 -2.55 1.84 -2.24
C ARG A 119 -1.57 1.33 -1.19
N ILE A 120 -0.32 1.26 -1.57
CA ILE A 120 0.73 0.62 -0.76
C ILE A 120 1.74 1.66 -0.32
N GLY A 121 1.98 1.75 0.99
CA GLY A 121 3.16 2.40 1.55
C GLY A 121 4.22 1.34 1.84
N VAL A 122 5.38 1.44 1.22
CA VAL A 122 6.56 0.63 1.57
C VAL A 122 7.44 1.48 2.45
N LEU A 123 7.59 1.06 3.70
CA LEU A 123 8.40 1.71 4.73
C LEU A 123 9.67 0.89 4.89
N LEU A 124 10.78 1.48 4.49
CA LEU A 124 12.10 0.86 4.56
C LEU A 124 12.87 1.50 5.71
N ASP A 125 13.21 0.70 6.68
CA ASP A 125 14.17 1.08 7.72
C ASP A 125 15.52 1.37 7.05
N THR A 126 16.08 2.52 7.36
CA THR A 126 17.42 2.91 6.90
C THR A 126 18.33 3.25 8.09
N SER A 127 17.96 2.78 9.29
CA SER A 127 18.76 2.96 10.50
C SER A 127 20.13 2.26 10.41
N ASN A 128 20.98 2.56 11.36
CA ASN A 128 22.33 2.03 11.36
C ASN A 128 22.40 0.51 11.66
N SER A 129 21.40 -0.03 12.36
CA SER A 129 21.32 -1.44 12.75
C SER A 129 21.17 -2.40 11.56
N ILE A 130 20.51 -1.94 10.47
CA ILE A 130 20.22 -2.78 9.29
C ILE A 130 21.29 -2.68 8.19
N ARG A 131 22.37 -1.94 8.39
CA ARG A 131 23.38 -1.60 7.37
C ARG A 131 23.89 -2.79 6.56
N GLU A 132 24.15 -3.92 7.21
CA GLU A 132 24.71 -5.12 6.56
C GLU A 132 23.68 -5.87 5.71
N ARG A 133 22.39 -5.59 5.89
CA ARG A 133 21.27 -6.28 5.25
C ARG A 133 20.54 -5.41 4.25
N LEU A 134 20.74 -4.10 4.29
CA LEU A 134 19.97 -3.13 3.50
C LEU A 134 19.93 -3.46 2.00
N ASP A 135 21.05 -3.84 1.39
CA ASP A 135 21.08 -4.12 -0.05
C ASP A 135 20.20 -5.33 -0.43
N PHE A 136 20.12 -6.28 0.49
CA PHE A 136 19.30 -7.45 0.32
C PHE A 136 17.81 -7.12 0.51
N GLU A 137 17.48 -6.36 1.53
CA GLU A 137 16.11 -5.88 1.80
C GLU A 137 15.58 -5.03 0.66
N LYS A 138 16.43 -4.16 0.09
CA LYS A 138 16.11 -3.39 -1.11
C LYS A 138 15.74 -4.29 -2.29
N GLY A 139 16.52 -5.34 -2.53
CA GLY A 139 16.24 -6.30 -3.59
C GLY A 139 14.90 -7.00 -3.42
N ALA A 140 14.59 -7.43 -2.20
CA ALA A 140 13.33 -8.08 -1.88
C ALA A 140 12.12 -7.14 -1.96
N ALA A 141 12.25 -5.89 -1.49
CA ALA A 141 11.21 -4.88 -1.62
C ALA A 141 10.90 -4.53 -3.08
N VAL A 142 11.93 -4.44 -3.94
CA VAL A 142 11.76 -4.23 -5.38
C VAL A 142 11.00 -5.39 -6.02
N ASN A 143 11.40 -6.63 -5.75
CA ASN A 143 10.72 -7.81 -6.28
C ASN A 143 9.24 -7.86 -5.85
N PHE A 144 8.94 -7.52 -4.59
CA PHE A 144 7.58 -7.42 -4.10
C PHE A 144 6.75 -6.42 -4.91
N LEU A 145 7.27 -5.21 -5.12
CA LEU A 145 6.56 -4.17 -5.88
C LEU A 145 6.36 -4.57 -7.35
N ASP A 146 7.35 -5.26 -7.94
CA ASP A 146 7.24 -5.76 -9.30
C ASP A 146 6.15 -6.84 -9.45
N ASP A 147 5.97 -7.68 -8.44
CA ASP A 147 4.96 -8.73 -8.42
C ASP A 147 3.55 -8.20 -8.10
N VAL A 148 3.45 -7.19 -7.23
CA VAL A 148 2.16 -6.75 -6.66
C VAL A 148 1.54 -5.61 -7.44
N ILE A 149 2.31 -4.62 -7.92
CA ILE A 149 1.77 -3.42 -8.55
C ILE A 149 1.23 -3.71 -9.94
N ARG A 150 -0.08 -3.53 -10.12
CA ARG A 150 -0.74 -3.55 -11.43
C ARG A 150 -0.82 -2.14 -11.99
N ARG A 151 -0.27 -1.96 -13.18
CA ARG A 151 -0.29 -0.68 -13.87
C ARG A 151 -1.73 -0.20 -14.09
N ASP A 152 -1.92 1.11 -14.05
CA ASP A 152 -3.22 1.79 -14.22
C ASP A 152 -4.31 1.39 -13.18
N LYS A 153 -3.92 0.66 -12.14
CA LYS A 153 -4.84 0.24 -11.08
C LYS A 153 -4.32 0.45 -9.66
N ASP A 154 -3.12 -0.05 -9.39
CA ASP A 154 -2.49 0.03 -8.08
C ASP A 154 -1.47 1.17 -8.07
N MET A 155 -1.20 1.75 -6.90
CA MET A 155 -0.13 2.73 -6.72
C MET A 155 0.59 2.45 -5.42
N ALA A 156 1.89 2.71 -5.42
CA ALA A 156 2.69 2.68 -4.20
C ALA A 156 3.46 4.00 -4.02
N PHE A 157 3.77 4.30 -2.77
CA PHE A 157 4.81 5.25 -2.39
C PHE A 157 5.90 4.51 -1.60
N VAL A 158 7.09 5.09 -1.56
CA VAL A 158 8.20 4.58 -0.75
C VAL A 158 8.61 5.65 0.25
N MET A 159 8.73 5.24 1.48
CA MET A 159 9.18 6.04 2.60
C MET A 159 10.36 5.33 3.26
N THR A 160 11.39 6.07 3.58
CA THR A 160 12.45 5.61 4.48
C THR A 160 12.27 6.23 5.85
N PHE A 161 12.83 5.61 6.86
CA PHE A 161 12.89 6.18 8.19
C PHE A 161 14.20 5.79 8.87
N ASP A 162 14.86 6.82 9.37
CA ASP A 162 16.02 6.75 10.26
C ASP A 162 15.77 7.71 11.43
N ASN A 163 16.38 8.90 11.47
CA ASN A 163 16.09 9.90 12.51
C ASN A 163 14.69 10.50 12.37
N GLU A 164 14.16 10.55 11.17
CA GLU A 164 12.81 11.02 10.82
C GLU A 164 12.31 10.33 9.56
N PRO A 165 10.99 10.18 9.36
CA PRO A 165 10.43 9.60 8.15
C PRO A 165 10.56 10.53 6.94
N GLN A 166 10.91 9.98 5.77
CA GLN A 166 11.02 10.71 4.52
C GLN A 166 10.35 9.97 3.36
N ILE A 167 9.43 10.65 2.65
CA ILE A 167 8.86 10.13 1.42
C ILE A 167 9.88 10.33 0.31
N ILE A 168 10.50 9.24 -0.16
CA ILE A 168 11.52 9.27 -1.21
C ILE A 168 10.94 9.07 -2.61
N GLN A 169 9.74 8.48 -2.70
CA GLN A 169 8.96 8.38 -3.93
C GLN A 169 7.47 8.49 -3.59
N ASP A 170 6.80 9.47 -4.15
CA ASP A 170 5.36 9.63 -3.98
C ASP A 170 4.57 8.61 -4.84
N TYR A 171 3.24 8.56 -4.67
CA TYR A 171 2.37 7.60 -5.33
C TYR A 171 2.63 7.48 -6.84
N THR A 172 2.95 6.28 -7.25
CA THR A 172 3.12 5.94 -8.68
C THR A 172 2.79 4.46 -8.92
N ASP A 173 2.36 4.16 -10.13
CA ASP A 173 2.23 2.80 -10.68
C ASP A 173 3.45 2.39 -11.52
N ARG A 174 4.42 3.30 -11.65
CA ARG A 174 5.63 3.10 -12.45
C ARG A 174 6.71 2.42 -11.62
N ARG A 175 6.80 1.10 -11.75
CA ARG A 175 7.73 0.27 -10.98
C ARG A 175 9.18 0.77 -11.01
N TYR A 176 9.66 1.26 -12.15
CA TYR A 176 11.04 1.73 -12.27
C TYR A 176 11.36 2.92 -11.36
N LEU A 177 10.38 3.82 -11.09
CA LEU A 177 10.57 4.94 -10.16
C LEU A 177 10.67 4.43 -8.71
N LEU A 178 9.82 3.47 -8.35
CA LEU A 178 9.87 2.82 -7.03
C LEU A 178 11.19 2.09 -6.83
N THR A 179 11.62 1.32 -7.83
CA THR A 179 12.90 0.60 -7.84
C THR A 179 14.07 1.54 -7.65
N GLN A 180 14.14 2.61 -8.44
CA GLN A 180 15.22 3.59 -8.35
C GLN A 180 15.28 4.22 -6.95
N ALA A 181 14.13 4.67 -6.44
CA ALA A 181 14.06 5.28 -5.11
C ALA A 181 14.56 4.34 -4.01
N ILE A 182 14.21 3.05 -4.06
CA ILE A 182 14.68 2.05 -3.10
C ILE A 182 16.19 1.81 -3.24
N GLN A 183 16.69 1.65 -4.48
CA GLN A 183 18.11 1.30 -4.71
C GLN A 183 19.08 2.40 -4.30
N ASP A 184 18.67 3.66 -4.34
CA ASP A 184 19.49 4.81 -4.00
C ASP A 184 19.71 4.98 -2.48
N GLN A 185 19.02 4.21 -1.63
CA GLN A 185 19.06 4.38 -0.18
C GLN A 185 20.34 3.84 0.48
N ARG A 186 20.71 4.47 1.59
CA ARG A 186 21.88 4.11 2.41
C ARG A 186 21.50 4.08 3.88
N ALA A 187 22.11 3.18 4.62
CA ALA A 187 21.87 3.07 6.07
C ALA A 187 22.66 4.10 6.88
N GLY A 188 22.00 4.65 7.90
CA GLY A 188 22.57 5.57 8.89
C GLY A 188 21.50 6.10 9.83
N GLY A 189 21.88 6.72 10.94
CA GLY A 189 20.94 7.34 11.88
C GLY A 189 20.33 6.37 12.92
N GLY A 190 19.28 6.84 13.59
CA GLY A 190 18.47 6.11 14.55
C GLY A 190 17.24 5.47 13.90
N THR A 191 16.12 5.33 14.64
CA THR A 191 14.91 4.67 14.13
C THR A 191 13.66 5.38 14.66
N ALA A 192 12.86 5.97 13.75
CA ALA A 192 11.58 6.63 14.03
C ALA A 192 10.42 5.82 13.41
N LEU A 193 10.24 4.57 13.88
CA LEU A 193 9.29 3.61 13.33
C LEU A 193 7.83 4.05 13.51
N ASN A 194 7.45 4.49 14.73
CA ASN A 194 6.07 4.88 15.00
C ASN A 194 5.66 6.11 14.20
N ASP A 195 6.57 7.08 14.05
CA ASP A 195 6.34 8.27 13.21
C ASP A 195 6.17 7.91 11.74
N ALA A 196 6.96 6.95 11.25
CA ALA A 196 6.83 6.46 9.88
C ALA A 196 5.48 5.80 9.61
N ILE A 197 5.01 4.97 10.54
CA ILE A 197 3.69 4.33 10.44
C ILE A 197 2.57 5.37 10.52
N TYR A 198 2.66 6.31 11.45
CA TYR A 198 1.68 7.39 11.61
C TYR A 198 1.56 8.22 10.32
N MET A 199 2.68 8.72 9.82
CA MET A 199 2.73 9.52 8.58
C MET A 199 2.24 8.71 7.35
N ALA A 200 2.60 7.43 7.25
CA ALA A 200 2.15 6.57 6.16
C ALA A 200 0.64 6.33 6.21
N ALA A 201 0.06 6.15 7.39
CA ALA A 201 -1.36 5.97 7.60
C ALA A 201 -2.15 7.23 7.19
N GLU A 202 -1.73 8.42 7.64
CA GLU A 202 -2.31 9.69 7.19
C GLU A 202 -2.23 9.87 5.67
N LYS A 203 -1.11 9.48 5.06
CA LYS A 203 -0.94 9.56 3.61
C LYS A 203 -1.87 8.60 2.88
N LEU A 204 -2.10 7.42 3.43
CA LEU A 204 -3.02 6.42 2.86
C LEU A 204 -4.49 6.85 2.99
N GLU A 205 -4.87 7.55 4.04
CA GLU A 205 -6.22 8.10 4.18
C GLU A 205 -6.54 9.05 3.03
N LYS A 206 -5.56 9.87 2.63
CA LYS A 206 -5.63 10.87 1.54
C LYS A 206 -5.19 10.31 0.19
N ALA A 207 -5.19 8.99 0.03
CA ALA A 207 -4.65 8.33 -1.16
C ALA A 207 -5.39 8.73 -2.45
N PRO A 208 -4.66 8.99 -3.54
CA PRO A 208 -5.26 9.44 -4.78
C PRO A 208 -6.08 8.34 -5.46
N LEU A 209 -7.18 8.75 -6.09
CA LEU A 209 -7.96 7.90 -7.00
C LEU A 209 -7.45 8.09 -8.43
N LEU A 210 -7.30 6.99 -9.16
CA LEU A 210 -7.09 7.06 -10.60
C LEU A 210 -8.41 7.33 -11.33
N PRO A 211 -8.40 7.85 -12.56
CA PRO A 211 -9.61 8.07 -13.33
C PRO A 211 -10.48 6.80 -13.40
N ARG A 212 -11.79 6.94 -13.13
CA ARG A 212 -12.79 5.85 -13.10
C ARG A 212 -12.68 4.88 -11.90
N GLN A 213 -11.83 5.14 -10.91
CA GLN A 213 -11.84 4.39 -9.66
C GLN A 213 -12.91 4.93 -8.71
N THR A 214 -13.50 4.03 -7.94
CA THR A 214 -14.38 4.35 -6.81
C THR A 214 -13.54 4.63 -5.55
N SER A 215 -14.19 5.08 -4.48
CA SER A 215 -13.54 5.30 -3.18
C SER A 215 -13.05 4.02 -2.49
N ASP A 216 -13.45 2.86 -3.00
CA ASP A 216 -13.13 1.58 -2.39
C ASP A 216 -11.69 1.18 -2.75
N LEU A 217 -10.77 1.61 -1.90
CA LEU A 217 -9.35 1.33 -2.00
C LEU A 217 -8.93 0.39 -0.88
N ARG A 218 -8.03 -0.52 -1.19
CA ARG A 218 -7.34 -1.31 -0.17
C ARG A 218 -6.03 -0.62 0.20
N ARG A 219 -5.93 -0.19 1.46
CA ARG A 219 -4.77 0.51 2.00
C ARG A 219 -3.87 -0.47 2.72
N VAL A 220 -2.60 -0.45 2.39
CA VAL A 220 -1.60 -1.41 2.87
C VAL A 220 -0.33 -0.66 3.25
N ILE A 221 0.20 -0.98 4.42
CA ILE A 221 1.55 -0.59 4.83
C ILE A 221 2.40 -1.86 4.89
N VAL A 222 3.55 -1.86 4.25
CA VAL A 222 4.56 -2.91 4.35
C VAL A 222 5.78 -2.30 5.02
N VAL A 223 6.07 -2.75 6.23
CA VAL A 223 7.21 -2.30 7.05
C VAL A 223 8.32 -3.32 6.97
N ILE A 224 9.53 -2.88 6.66
CA ILE A 224 10.75 -3.68 6.67
C ILE A 224 11.67 -3.05 7.71
N SER A 225 11.86 -3.71 8.86
CA SER A 225 12.57 -3.15 10.02
C SER A 225 12.96 -4.25 11.02
N ASP A 226 13.87 -3.94 11.93
CA ASP A 226 14.13 -4.75 13.12
C ASP A 226 13.13 -4.51 14.27
N GLY A 227 12.24 -3.51 14.11
CA GLY A 227 11.17 -3.22 15.05
C GLY A 227 11.59 -2.36 16.25
N ASP A 228 12.83 -1.92 16.31
CA ASP A 228 13.27 -0.95 17.31
C ASP A 228 12.70 0.44 16.97
N ASP A 229 12.44 1.23 18.02
CA ASP A 229 12.04 2.62 17.93
C ASP A 229 12.75 3.41 19.04
N ASN A 230 13.49 4.43 18.67
CA ASN A 230 14.25 5.21 19.64
C ASN A 230 14.17 6.74 19.41
N LEU A 231 13.52 7.18 18.34
CA LEU A 231 13.47 8.61 17.98
C LEU A 231 12.06 9.12 17.63
N SER A 232 11.03 8.27 17.60
CA SER A 232 9.68 8.74 17.30
C SER A 232 9.14 9.71 18.34
N ASP A 233 8.45 10.75 17.90
CA ASP A 233 7.65 11.64 18.73
C ASP A 233 6.28 11.04 19.06
N HIS A 234 5.73 10.20 18.17
CA HIS A 234 4.46 9.49 18.41
C HIS A 234 4.68 8.20 19.20
N ALA A 235 3.74 7.92 20.11
CA ALA A 235 3.71 6.66 20.81
C ALA A 235 3.27 5.51 19.87
N PHE A 236 3.63 4.27 20.22
CA PHE A 236 3.18 3.07 19.53
C PHE A 236 1.64 2.99 19.38
N SER A 237 0.90 3.42 20.43
CA SER A 237 -0.56 3.49 20.40
C SER A 237 -1.10 4.45 19.34
N ASP A 238 -0.42 5.58 19.12
CA ASP A 238 -0.85 6.62 18.19
C ASP A 238 -0.69 6.13 16.75
N ALA A 239 0.43 5.45 16.46
CA ALA A 239 0.68 4.83 15.16
C ALA A 239 -0.38 3.75 14.82
N ILE A 240 -0.74 2.90 15.79
CA ILE A 240 -1.82 1.90 15.61
C ILE A 240 -3.18 2.58 15.42
N GLU A 241 -3.50 3.58 16.24
CA GLU A 241 -4.78 4.29 16.14
C GLU A 241 -4.95 4.90 14.77
N GLU A 242 -3.91 5.57 14.24
CA GLU A 242 -3.96 6.20 12.93
C GLU A 242 -4.06 5.17 11.80
N ALA A 243 -3.34 4.05 11.90
CA ALA A 243 -3.47 2.95 10.95
C ALA A 243 -4.88 2.36 10.92
N ILE A 244 -5.53 2.21 12.09
CA ILE A 244 -6.91 1.73 12.19
C ILE A 244 -7.90 2.77 11.63
N ARG A 245 -7.70 4.06 11.87
CA ARG A 245 -8.54 5.15 11.36
C ARG A 245 -8.49 5.25 9.85
N SER A 246 -7.30 5.14 9.28
CA SER A 246 -7.08 5.14 7.83
C SER A 246 -7.51 3.84 7.15
N GLU A 247 -7.95 2.83 7.91
CA GLU A 247 -8.26 1.46 7.43
C GLU A 247 -7.06 0.78 6.75
N ALA A 248 -5.83 1.15 7.13
CA ALA A 248 -4.63 0.53 6.61
C ALA A 248 -4.33 -0.80 7.31
N VAL A 249 -4.04 -1.83 6.53
CA VAL A 249 -3.56 -3.12 7.02
C VAL A 249 -2.03 -3.12 7.00
N ILE A 250 -1.40 -3.40 8.15
CA ILE A 250 0.06 -3.40 8.27
C ILE A 250 0.59 -4.84 8.13
N TYR A 251 1.50 -5.03 7.18
CA TYR A 251 2.34 -6.20 7.08
C TYR A 251 3.74 -5.82 7.51
N THR A 252 4.37 -6.64 8.32
CA THR A 252 5.74 -6.40 8.77
C THR A 252 6.66 -7.54 8.37
N VAL A 253 7.88 -7.20 8.00
CA VAL A 253 8.95 -8.14 7.68
C VAL A 253 10.12 -7.80 8.57
N SER A 254 10.41 -8.68 9.53
CA SER A 254 11.50 -8.49 10.45
C SER A 254 12.85 -8.67 9.78
N THR A 255 13.78 -7.81 10.15
CA THR A 255 15.18 -7.89 9.73
C THR A 255 16.08 -8.42 10.84
N ASN A 256 15.53 -8.84 11.99
CA ASN A 256 16.25 -9.38 13.15
C ASN A 256 16.84 -10.78 12.96
N THR A 257 17.03 -11.19 11.73
CA THR A 257 17.50 -12.53 11.41
C THR A 257 18.87 -12.79 12.03
N ASN A 258 18.93 -13.73 12.94
CA ASN A 258 20.18 -14.19 13.55
C ASN A 258 20.90 -15.12 12.55
N TRP A 259 21.52 -14.55 11.51
CA TRP A 259 22.28 -15.29 10.48
C TRP A 259 23.37 -16.16 11.09
N LEU A 260 23.80 -15.84 12.33
CA LEU A 260 24.80 -16.61 13.09
C LEU A 260 24.23 -17.89 13.72
N ALA A 261 22.91 -18.08 13.77
CA ALA A 261 22.31 -19.30 14.31
C ALA A 261 22.32 -20.48 13.32
N ILE A 262 22.68 -20.24 12.06
CA ILE A 262 22.74 -21.26 10.99
C ILE A 262 23.95 -22.18 11.15
N ASP A 263 24.99 -21.79 11.90
CA ASP A 263 26.25 -22.56 12.03
C ASP A 263 26.16 -23.76 12.98
N ASN A 264 25.03 -24.06 13.60
CA ASN A 264 24.89 -25.21 14.48
C ASN A 264 23.59 -25.99 14.29
N PRO A 265 23.51 -26.87 13.25
CA PRO A 265 22.31 -27.66 12.96
C PRO A 265 21.88 -28.62 14.08
N ASP A 266 22.77 -28.91 15.03
CA ASP A 266 22.51 -29.83 16.15
C ASP A 266 21.87 -29.17 17.39
N LYS A 267 21.74 -27.87 17.40
CA LYS A 267 21.00 -27.14 18.44
C LYS A 267 19.88 -26.33 17.80
N PRO A 268 18.64 -26.84 17.77
CA PRO A 268 17.50 -25.97 17.47
C PRO A 268 17.52 -24.87 18.54
N SER A 269 17.99 -23.67 18.16
CA SER A 269 17.89 -22.52 19.02
C SER A 269 16.40 -22.30 19.28
N LYS A 270 16.01 -22.33 20.56
CA LYS A 270 14.69 -21.80 20.92
C LYS A 270 14.69 -20.37 20.39
N TYR A 271 13.84 -20.10 19.40
CA TYR A 271 13.61 -18.76 18.91
C TYR A 271 13.16 -17.91 20.11
N ASN A 272 14.06 -17.14 20.65
CA ASN A 272 13.73 -16.09 21.60
C ASN A 272 13.30 -14.90 20.74
N MET A 273 12.01 -14.63 20.71
CA MET A 273 11.45 -13.48 20.00
C MET A 273 12.11 -12.22 20.54
N ASP A 274 12.78 -11.50 19.65
CA ASP A 274 13.37 -10.21 19.94
C ASP A 274 12.29 -9.20 20.37
N PRO A 275 12.54 -8.23 21.25
CA PRO A 275 11.60 -7.19 21.59
C PRO A 275 11.03 -6.47 20.37
N GLY A 276 11.86 -6.15 19.38
CA GLY A 276 11.42 -5.53 18.12
C GLY A 276 10.48 -6.43 17.30
N ASP A 277 10.76 -7.74 17.24
CA ASP A 277 9.87 -8.71 16.59
C ASP A 277 8.47 -8.74 17.22
N LYS A 278 8.39 -8.55 18.54
CA LYS A 278 7.12 -8.46 19.24
C LYS A 278 6.36 -7.20 18.83
N VAL A 279 7.05 -6.07 18.72
CA VAL A 279 6.48 -4.80 18.23
C VAL A 279 5.92 -4.97 16.81
N LEU A 280 6.72 -5.54 15.90
CA LEU A 280 6.31 -5.81 14.53
C LEU A 280 5.09 -6.73 14.44
N ARG A 281 5.06 -7.78 15.26
CA ARG A 281 3.89 -8.67 15.34
C ARG A 281 2.65 -7.95 15.84
N ASP A 282 2.77 -7.19 16.93
CA ASP A 282 1.64 -6.48 17.52
C ASP A 282 1.04 -5.43 16.55
N LEU A 283 1.90 -4.70 15.79
CA LEU A 283 1.48 -3.80 14.71
C LEU A 283 0.62 -4.50 13.65
N ALA A 284 1.11 -5.63 13.15
CA ALA A 284 0.42 -6.40 12.14
C ALA A 284 -0.91 -6.96 12.66
N GLU A 285 -0.90 -7.61 13.83
CA GLU A 285 -2.09 -8.25 14.41
C GLU A 285 -3.21 -7.27 14.72
N GLN A 286 -2.91 -6.06 15.23
CA GLN A 286 -3.92 -5.06 15.57
C GLN A 286 -4.68 -4.57 14.33
N THR A 287 -4.00 -4.48 13.18
CA THR A 287 -4.55 -3.99 11.92
C THR A 287 -5.09 -5.10 11.01
N GLY A 288 -4.92 -6.38 11.39
CA GLY A 288 -5.40 -7.55 10.63
C GLY A 288 -4.43 -8.07 9.58
N GLY A 289 -3.19 -7.57 9.56
CA GLY A 289 -2.13 -8.07 8.71
C GLY A 289 -1.33 -9.22 9.32
N HIS A 290 -0.09 -9.38 8.88
CA HIS A 290 0.80 -10.46 9.31
C HIS A 290 2.23 -10.01 9.44
N ALA A 291 2.93 -10.54 10.45
CA ALA A 291 4.36 -10.33 10.65
C ALA A 291 5.13 -11.56 10.15
N PHE A 292 6.14 -11.33 9.36
CA PHE A 292 7.04 -12.34 8.82
C PHE A 292 8.41 -12.22 9.50
N PHE A 293 8.99 -13.38 9.83
CA PHE A 293 10.28 -13.48 10.52
C PHE A 293 11.22 -14.39 9.71
N PRO A 294 11.74 -13.90 8.58
CA PRO A 294 12.58 -14.70 7.68
C PRO A 294 13.92 -15.06 8.33
N TYR A 295 14.37 -16.29 8.17
CA TYR A 295 15.68 -16.76 8.63
C TYR A 295 16.77 -16.70 7.56
N SER A 296 16.35 -16.58 6.30
CA SER A 296 17.24 -16.57 5.14
C SER A 296 16.77 -15.60 4.09
N VAL A 297 17.62 -15.38 3.10
CA VAL A 297 17.34 -14.64 1.87
C VAL A 297 16.11 -15.18 1.14
N ASP A 298 16.03 -16.50 1.03
CA ASP A 298 14.93 -17.15 0.33
C ASP A 298 13.61 -17.00 1.11
N ASP A 299 13.66 -17.09 2.45
CA ASP A 299 12.49 -16.87 3.31
C ASP A 299 11.97 -15.44 3.23
N LEU A 300 12.85 -14.46 3.07
CA LEU A 300 12.44 -13.06 2.91
C LEU A 300 11.70 -12.87 1.57
N ALA A 301 12.23 -13.42 0.48
CA ALA A 301 11.56 -13.40 -0.82
C ALA A 301 10.22 -14.14 -0.76
N GLU A 302 10.13 -15.25 -0.02
CA GLU A 302 8.90 -15.99 0.20
C GLU A 302 7.89 -15.15 1.02
N SER A 303 8.32 -14.46 2.05
CA SER A 303 7.48 -13.56 2.86
C SER A 303 6.78 -12.52 1.99
N PHE A 304 7.51 -11.88 1.08
CA PHE A 304 6.93 -10.91 0.16
C PHE A 304 5.96 -11.53 -0.86
N ARG A 305 6.27 -12.72 -1.41
CA ARG A 305 5.32 -13.45 -2.26
C ARG A 305 4.03 -13.80 -1.51
N ASN A 306 4.14 -14.17 -0.24
CA ASN A 306 3.00 -14.48 0.61
C ASN A 306 2.13 -13.25 0.85
N ILE A 307 2.72 -12.07 1.11
CA ILE A 307 1.99 -10.79 1.20
C ILE A 307 1.22 -10.55 -0.10
N GLY A 308 1.89 -10.63 -1.26
CA GLY A 308 1.27 -10.41 -2.57
C GLY A 308 0.10 -11.35 -2.83
N THR A 309 0.25 -12.63 -2.50
CA THR A 309 -0.81 -13.65 -2.64
C THR A 309 -1.98 -13.38 -1.70
N GLU A 310 -1.71 -13.04 -0.45
CA GLU A 310 -2.72 -12.73 0.55
C GLU A 310 -3.56 -11.52 0.14
N LEU A 311 -2.91 -10.46 -0.32
CA LEU A 311 -3.59 -9.23 -0.78
C LEU A 311 -4.59 -9.48 -1.92
N ARG A 312 -4.50 -10.61 -2.62
CA ARG A 312 -5.40 -11.00 -3.71
C ARG A 312 -6.39 -12.11 -3.32
N SER A 313 -6.39 -12.54 -2.04
CA SER A 313 -7.15 -13.72 -1.59
C SER A 313 -8.02 -13.45 -0.37
N GLN A 314 -8.28 -12.19 -0.06
CA GLN A 314 -9.03 -11.78 1.13
C GLN A 314 -10.53 -11.68 0.86
N TYR A 315 -11.32 -11.85 1.91
CA TYR A 315 -12.75 -11.57 1.89
C TYR A 315 -12.99 -10.10 2.27
N PHE A 316 -13.99 -9.51 1.66
CA PHE A 316 -14.58 -8.25 2.06
C PHE A 316 -15.91 -8.50 2.74
N ILE A 317 -16.05 -8.00 3.95
CA ILE A 317 -17.29 -8.12 4.73
C ILE A 317 -17.67 -6.73 5.22
N ALA A 318 -18.96 -6.37 5.10
CA ALA A 318 -19.46 -5.15 5.70
C ALA A 318 -20.71 -5.41 6.51
N TYR A 319 -20.83 -4.74 7.66
CA TYR A 319 -22.00 -4.80 8.53
C TYR A 319 -22.40 -3.40 9.00
N SER A 320 -23.65 -3.22 9.41
CA SER A 320 -24.13 -2.01 10.06
C SER A 320 -24.21 -2.28 11.57
N PRO A 321 -23.51 -1.51 12.41
CA PRO A 321 -23.55 -1.71 13.85
C PRO A 321 -24.98 -1.68 14.41
N VAL A 322 -25.35 -2.68 15.20
CA VAL A 322 -26.66 -2.74 15.87
C VAL A 322 -26.80 -1.59 16.89
N ASN A 323 -25.70 -1.29 17.62
CA ASN A 323 -25.67 -0.19 18.55
C ASN A 323 -25.11 1.07 17.89
N PRO A 324 -25.78 2.24 18.03
CA PRO A 324 -25.28 3.49 17.48
C PRO A 324 -23.84 3.78 17.92
N PRO A 325 -22.95 4.16 17.01
CA PRO A 325 -21.59 4.50 17.37
C PRO A 325 -21.52 5.84 18.12
N VAL A 326 -20.67 5.88 19.17
CA VAL A 326 -20.29 7.13 19.83
C VAL A 326 -18.96 7.58 19.23
N SER A 327 -18.90 8.84 18.81
CA SER A 327 -17.70 9.40 18.16
C SER A 327 -16.42 9.18 18.99
N GLY A 328 -15.37 8.71 18.35
CA GLY A 328 -14.07 8.46 18.96
C GLY A 328 -13.99 7.21 19.84
N GLN A 329 -15.10 6.51 20.07
CA GLN A 329 -15.09 5.30 20.87
C GLN A 329 -14.47 4.14 20.09
N TYR A 330 -13.48 3.47 20.71
CA TYR A 330 -12.96 2.20 20.19
C TYR A 330 -13.99 1.09 20.34
N ARG A 331 -14.20 0.31 19.27
CA ARG A 331 -15.15 -0.81 19.23
C ARG A 331 -14.40 -2.07 18.80
N LYS A 332 -14.38 -3.05 19.70
CA LYS A 332 -13.71 -4.33 19.45
C LYS A 332 -14.52 -5.16 18.46
N ILE A 333 -13.83 -5.75 17.48
CA ILE A 333 -14.40 -6.67 16.49
C ILE A 333 -13.83 -8.07 16.70
N GLU A 334 -14.69 -9.06 16.55
CA GLU A 334 -14.31 -10.46 16.49
C GLU A 334 -15.01 -11.12 15.31
N VAL A 335 -14.23 -11.75 14.44
CA VAL A 335 -14.74 -12.53 13.30
C VAL A 335 -14.31 -13.97 13.48
N THR A 336 -15.26 -14.88 13.39
CA THR A 336 -15.03 -16.32 13.48
C THR A 336 -15.69 -17.04 12.30
N THR A 337 -15.34 -18.31 12.11
CA THR A 337 -15.97 -19.17 11.11
C THR A 337 -16.51 -20.44 11.73
N ASP A 338 -17.65 -20.94 11.22
CA ASP A 338 -18.26 -22.20 11.63
C ASP A 338 -17.42 -23.42 11.19
N ARG A 339 -16.56 -23.23 10.19
CA ARG A 339 -15.67 -24.28 9.68
C ARG A 339 -14.47 -24.44 10.63
N LYS A 340 -14.37 -25.60 11.30
CA LYS A 340 -13.35 -25.88 12.32
C LYS A 340 -11.93 -25.92 11.74
N GLY A 341 -10.95 -25.49 12.55
CA GLY A 341 -9.54 -25.61 12.22
C GLY A 341 -9.03 -24.52 11.26
N LEU A 342 -9.81 -23.45 11.07
CA LEU A 342 -9.41 -22.28 10.32
C LEU A 342 -8.96 -21.15 11.27
N ILE A 343 -8.00 -20.38 10.81
CA ILE A 343 -7.49 -19.17 11.45
C ILE A 343 -8.04 -17.98 10.69
N VAL A 344 -8.72 -17.08 11.40
CA VAL A 344 -9.32 -15.87 10.83
C VAL A 344 -8.53 -14.67 11.30
N ARG A 345 -8.09 -13.82 10.39
CA ARG A 345 -7.41 -12.54 10.68
C ARG A 345 -8.19 -11.38 10.10
N THR A 346 -8.36 -10.36 10.90
CA THR A 346 -8.92 -9.06 10.56
C THR A 346 -8.48 -8.05 11.62
N ARG A 347 -8.69 -6.76 11.39
CA ARG A 347 -8.43 -5.75 12.42
C ARG A 347 -9.19 -6.06 13.72
N LYS A 348 -8.58 -5.77 14.86
CA LYS A 348 -9.16 -6.10 16.17
C LYS A 348 -10.30 -5.15 16.58
N GLY A 349 -10.45 -4.04 15.90
CA GLY A 349 -11.48 -3.05 16.18
C GLY A 349 -11.36 -1.84 15.26
N TYR A 350 -12.16 -0.81 15.59
CA TYR A 350 -12.13 0.47 14.91
C TYR A 350 -12.54 1.60 15.84
N TYR A 351 -12.18 2.83 15.49
CA TYR A 351 -12.67 4.03 16.17
C TYR A 351 -13.91 4.54 15.44
N ALA A 352 -15.02 4.64 16.14
CA ALA A 352 -16.27 5.08 15.57
C ALA A 352 -16.16 6.51 15.07
N ALA A 353 -16.52 6.75 13.80
CA ALA A 353 -16.71 8.09 13.29
C ALA A 353 -17.90 8.73 14.02
N GLY A 354 -17.80 10.03 14.34
CA GLY A 354 -18.93 10.78 14.83
C GLY A 354 -20.08 10.80 13.84
N PRO A 355 -21.33 11.08 14.28
CA PRO A 355 -22.37 11.42 13.36
C PRO A 355 -21.83 12.55 12.48
N ALA A 356 -21.95 12.39 11.14
CA ALA A 356 -21.56 13.45 10.22
C ALA A 356 -22.17 14.75 10.73
N ALA A 357 -21.34 15.76 10.98
CA ALA A 357 -21.86 17.07 11.34
C ALA A 357 -22.88 17.44 10.25
N ASP A 358 -24.13 17.61 10.65
CA ASP A 358 -25.16 18.13 9.76
C ASP A 358 -24.60 19.44 9.18
N SER A 359 -24.14 19.39 7.94
CA SER A 359 -23.83 20.61 7.20
C SER A 359 -25.16 21.28 6.91
N GLY A 360 -25.72 21.83 8.01
CA GLY A 360 -26.87 22.71 7.93
C GLY A 360 -26.48 23.92 7.11
N ASN A 361 -27.11 24.04 5.99
CA ASN A 361 -27.37 25.30 5.35
C ASN A 361 -28.79 25.31 4.87
#